data_b5c25c6520d1dc01f699af35eee15674
#
_entry.id   b5c25c6520d1dc01f699af35eee15674
#
_cell.length_a   1.000
_cell.length_b   1.000
_cell.length_c   1.000
_cell.angle_alpha   90.00
_cell.angle_beta   90.00
_cell.angle_gamma   90.00
#
_symmetry.space_group_name_H-M   'P 1'
#
loop_
_entity.id
_entity.type
_entity.pdbx_description
1 polymer ?
#
loop_
_entity_poly.entity_id
_entity_poly.type
_entity_poly.pdbx_seq_one_letter_code
_entity_poly.pdbx_strand_id
1 'polypeptide(L)'
;HPVNRRQRQMCIRDSPLLFPDDPDVQKVKAAFYDPFEYLWMRHKGEALKTNFAESLGNIAYQVACHQRVQNIGLKTRDILSLIEETTVIAHERCSGHDGTYAVKKETRDKSVKIARPTVRKVNDQKPDHFISDCPMAGEHIAHLADELDSAQHPMTLLRVAYGLK
;
A
#
# COMPACT_ATOMS: atom_id res chain seq x y z
N HIS A 1 -2.52 -20.10 -0.51
CA HIS A 1 -2.67 -19.64 0.88
C HIS A 1 -2.08 -18.22 0.99
N PRO A 2 -2.82 -17.21 1.49
CA PRO A 2 -2.33 -15.82 1.48
C PRO A 2 -1.04 -15.62 2.30
N VAL A 3 -0.81 -16.42 3.31
CA VAL A 3 0.41 -16.39 4.15
C VAL A 3 1.68 -16.68 3.35
N ASN A 4 1.61 -17.59 2.36
CA ASN A 4 2.79 -17.99 1.58
C ASN A 4 3.29 -16.90 0.61
N ARG A 5 2.45 -15.95 0.19
CA ARG A 5 2.89 -14.88 -0.72
C ARG A 5 3.80 -13.86 -0.02
N ARG A 6 3.46 -13.45 1.22
CA ARG A 6 4.29 -12.51 1.99
C ARG A 6 5.62 -13.14 2.42
N GLN A 7 5.60 -14.40 2.84
CA GLN A 7 6.84 -15.14 3.14
C GLN A 7 7.74 -15.27 1.91
N ARG A 8 7.19 -15.58 0.73
CA ARG A 8 7.96 -15.61 -0.52
C ARG A 8 8.59 -14.27 -0.84
N GLN A 9 7.86 -13.17 -0.66
CA GLN A 9 8.38 -11.83 -0.89
C GLN A 9 9.54 -11.49 0.06
N MET A 10 9.41 -11.82 1.34
CA MET A 10 10.49 -11.66 2.32
C MET A 10 11.68 -12.55 1.96
N CYS A 11 11.47 -13.85 1.68
CA CYS A 11 12.54 -14.77 1.34
C CYS A 11 13.30 -14.34 0.08
N ILE A 12 12.64 -13.86 -0.96
CA ILE A 12 13.29 -13.38 -2.19
C ILE A 12 14.16 -12.15 -1.90
N ARG A 13 13.72 -11.26 -1.01
CA ARG A 13 14.50 -10.07 -0.62
C ARG A 13 15.66 -10.39 0.31
N ASP A 14 15.49 -11.36 1.21
CA ASP A 14 16.49 -11.72 2.21
C ASP A 14 17.51 -12.75 1.68
N SER A 15 17.15 -13.52 0.64
CA SER A 15 18.07 -14.48 0.01
C SER A 15 19.41 -13.88 -0.41
N PRO A 16 19.51 -12.64 -0.95
CA PRO A 16 20.79 -12.02 -1.24
C PRO A 16 21.68 -11.74 -0.02
N LEU A 17 21.11 -11.68 1.19
CA LEU A 17 21.87 -11.55 2.42
C LEU A 17 22.50 -12.88 2.83
N LEU A 18 21.84 -14.00 2.52
CA LEU A 18 22.31 -15.36 2.82
C LEU A 18 23.24 -15.88 1.73
N PHE A 19 23.01 -15.51 0.48
CA PHE A 19 23.74 -15.96 -0.70
C PHE A 19 24.13 -14.77 -1.59
N PRO A 20 25.01 -13.86 -1.12
CA PRO A 20 25.32 -12.61 -1.82
C PRO A 20 26.01 -12.82 -3.17
N ASP A 21 26.80 -13.88 -3.30
CA ASP A 21 27.59 -14.18 -4.50
C ASP A 21 26.91 -15.15 -5.48
N ASP A 22 25.68 -15.59 -5.16
CA ASP A 22 24.93 -16.49 -6.03
C ASP A 22 24.27 -15.70 -7.18
N PRO A 23 24.67 -15.94 -8.46
CA PRO A 23 24.17 -15.19 -9.60
C PRO A 23 22.68 -15.42 -9.87
N ASP A 24 22.11 -16.56 -9.52
CA ASP A 24 20.70 -16.83 -9.73
C ASP A 24 19.84 -16.14 -8.68
N VAL A 25 20.32 -16.05 -7.44
CA VAL A 25 19.70 -15.24 -6.39
C VAL A 25 19.69 -13.76 -6.80
N GLN A 26 20.77 -13.23 -7.36
CA GLN A 26 20.83 -11.84 -7.83
C GLN A 26 19.88 -11.61 -9.03
N LYS A 27 19.73 -12.55 -9.95
CA LYS A 27 18.75 -12.48 -11.06
C LYS A 27 17.32 -12.43 -10.54
N VAL A 28 16.96 -13.29 -9.58
CA VAL A 28 15.63 -13.30 -8.96
C VAL A 28 15.35 -11.99 -8.26
N LYS A 29 16.32 -11.47 -7.49
CA LYS A 29 16.20 -10.15 -6.84
C LYS A 29 15.95 -9.03 -7.85
N ALA A 30 16.69 -9.01 -8.94
CA ALA A 30 16.58 -7.99 -9.98
C ALA A 30 15.24 -8.06 -10.75
N ALA A 31 14.63 -9.25 -10.81
CA ALA A 31 13.35 -9.47 -11.50
C ALA A 31 12.12 -9.30 -10.57
N PHE A 32 12.34 -9.01 -9.29
CA PHE A 32 11.27 -8.89 -8.32
C PHE A 32 10.89 -7.44 -8.07
N TYR A 33 9.66 -7.09 -8.39
CA TYR A 33 9.10 -5.75 -8.25
C TYR A 33 7.85 -5.73 -7.35
N ASP A 34 7.63 -4.63 -6.66
CA ASP A 34 6.33 -4.29 -6.12
C ASP A 34 5.33 -4.08 -7.29
N PRO A 35 4.04 -4.44 -7.17
CA PRO A 35 3.07 -4.27 -8.24
C PRO A 35 2.99 -2.85 -8.80
N PHE A 36 2.99 -1.83 -7.96
CA PHE A 36 2.94 -0.44 -8.41
C PHE A 36 4.28 0.07 -8.94
N GLU A 37 5.40 -0.45 -8.43
CA GLU A 37 6.72 -0.23 -9.02
C GLU A 37 6.78 -0.77 -10.46
N TYR A 38 6.26 -1.99 -10.67
CA TYR A 38 6.18 -2.59 -12.00
C TYR A 38 5.27 -1.79 -12.93
N LEU A 39 4.09 -1.36 -12.47
CA LEU A 39 3.19 -0.52 -13.27
C LEU A 39 3.85 0.82 -13.63
N TRP A 40 4.60 1.42 -12.70
CA TRP A 40 5.35 2.64 -12.97
C TRP A 40 6.44 2.45 -14.03
N MET A 41 7.17 1.34 -13.99
CA MET A 41 8.12 0.98 -15.05
C MET A 41 7.42 0.82 -16.41
N ARG A 42 6.25 0.17 -16.42
CA ARG A 42 5.44 0.04 -17.65
C ARG A 42 4.97 1.39 -18.17
N HIS A 43 4.58 2.30 -17.27
CA HIS A 43 4.21 3.67 -17.64
C HIS A 43 5.38 4.43 -18.27
N LYS A 44 6.55 4.39 -17.66
CA LYS A 44 7.77 5.01 -18.20
C LYS A 44 8.19 4.46 -19.55
N GLY A 45 7.92 3.20 -19.81
CA GLY A 45 8.17 2.54 -21.11
C GLY A 45 6.99 2.63 -22.09
N GLU A 46 6.02 3.54 -21.85
CA GLU A 46 4.82 3.75 -22.69
C GLU A 46 3.98 2.47 -22.93
N ALA A 47 4.12 1.50 -22.05
CA ALA A 47 3.46 0.21 -22.14
C ALA A 47 2.32 0.02 -21.14
N LEU A 48 1.96 1.06 -20.37
CA LEU A 48 0.77 1.11 -19.52
C LEU A 48 -0.32 1.88 -20.26
N LYS A 49 -1.49 1.28 -20.38
CA LYS A 49 -2.67 1.99 -20.89
C LYS A 49 -3.18 2.93 -19.79
N THR A 50 -3.25 4.22 -20.08
CA THR A 50 -3.70 5.27 -19.13
C THR A 50 -5.07 5.84 -19.46
N ASN A 51 -5.80 5.23 -20.38
CA ASN A 51 -7.18 5.60 -20.69
C ASN A 51 -8.12 4.94 -19.65
N PHE A 52 -8.25 5.60 -18.52
CA PHE A 52 -9.15 5.18 -17.44
C PHE A 52 -10.60 5.54 -17.80
N ALA A 53 -11.53 4.72 -17.35
CA ALA A 53 -12.97 4.89 -17.60
C ALA A 53 -13.65 5.72 -16.51
N GLU A 54 -13.12 5.70 -15.29
CA GLU A 54 -13.72 6.35 -14.13
C GLU A 54 -12.69 7.12 -13.31
N SER A 55 -13.10 8.29 -12.82
CA SER A 55 -12.34 9.07 -11.83
C SER A 55 -12.55 8.50 -10.42
N LEU A 56 -11.61 8.78 -9.50
CA LEU A 56 -11.66 8.24 -8.14
C LEU A 56 -11.80 9.33 -7.06
N GLY A 57 -11.87 10.61 -7.45
CA GLY A 57 -12.04 11.71 -6.50
C GLY A 57 -10.86 11.86 -5.52
N ASN A 58 -11.19 12.06 -4.25
CA ASN A 58 -10.23 12.32 -3.17
C ASN A 58 -9.85 11.02 -2.44
N ILE A 59 -8.60 10.62 -2.52
CA ILE A 59 -8.09 9.37 -1.95
C ILE A 59 -7.16 9.70 -0.78
N ALA A 60 -7.45 9.15 0.40
CA ALA A 60 -6.50 9.09 1.50
C ALA A 60 -5.69 7.78 1.40
N TYR A 61 -4.39 7.91 1.25
CA TYR A 61 -3.48 6.78 1.10
C TYR A 61 -2.57 6.63 2.32
N GLN A 62 -2.78 5.59 3.13
CA GLN A 62 -1.84 5.22 4.19
C GLN A 62 -0.69 4.42 3.60
N VAL A 63 0.50 4.99 3.65
CA VAL A 63 1.73 4.36 3.14
C VAL A 63 2.19 3.27 4.10
N ALA A 64 2.14 2.03 3.65
CA ALA A 64 2.53 0.88 4.45
C ALA A 64 4.03 0.88 4.80
N CYS A 65 4.37 0.41 6.00
CA CYS A 65 5.76 0.39 6.48
C CYS A 65 6.69 -0.40 5.54
N HIS A 66 6.20 -1.53 4.99
CA HIS A 66 7.00 -2.34 4.07
C HIS A 66 7.34 -1.62 2.77
N GLN A 67 6.50 -0.71 2.27
CA GLN A 67 6.80 0.12 1.11
C GLN A 67 7.86 1.18 1.42
N ARG A 68 7.78 1.79 2.59
CA ARG A 68 8.77 2.79 3.03
C ARG A 68 10.17 2.19 3.17
N VAL A 69 10.26 0.98 3.75
CA VAL A 69 11.54 0.25 3.91
C VAL A 69 12.15 -0.14 2.57
N GLN A 70 11.33 -0.36 1.54
CA GLN A 70 11.82 -0.71 0.19
C GLN A 70 12.48 0.45 -0.55
N ASN A 71 12.22 1.68 -0.11
CA ASN A 71 12.78 2.90 -0.70
C ASN A 71 12.50 3.06 -2.20
N ILE A 72 11.35 2.55 -2.68
CA ILE A 72 10.91 2.63 -4.08
C ILE A 72 10.15 3.92 -4.40
N GLY A 73 9.90 4.75 -3.40
CA GLY A 73 9.05 5.94 -3.50
C GLY A 73 7.55 5.61 -3.44
N LEU A 74 6.70 6.62 -3.63
CA LEU A 74 5.24 6.50 -3.52
C LEU A 74 4.60 6.05 -4.84
N LYS A 75 5.00 4.87 -5.36
CA LYS A 75 4.56 4.39 -6.68
C LYS A 75 3.06 4.16 -6.78
N THR A 76 2.42 3.75 -5.69
CA THR A 76 0.95 3.65 -5.60
C THR A 76 0.29 5.01 -5.85
N ARG A 77 0.75 6.06 -5.17
CA ARG A 77 0.29 7.44 -5.41
C ARG A 77 0.55 7.85 -6.84
N ASP A 78 1.78 7.66 -7.33
CA ASP A 78 2.20 8.13 -8.65
C ASP A 78 1.34 7.50 -9.78
N ILE A 79 0.98 6.22 -9.67
CA ILE A 79 0.10 5.54 -10.64
C ILE A 79 -1.34 6.03 -10.52
N LEU A 80 -1.91 6.10 -9.31
CA LEU A 80 -3.30 6.53 -9.14
C LEU A 80 -3.50 8.01 -9.50
N SER A 81 -2.46 8.84 -9.39
CA SER A 81 -2.49 10.25 -9.82
C SER A 81 -2.46 10.43 -11.36
N LEU A 82 -2.32 9.37 -12.14
CA LEU A 82 -2.51 9.41 -13.61
C LEU A 82 -3.99 9.40 -14.00
N ILE A 83 -4.89 9.09 -13.07
CA ILE A 83 -6.33 9.07 -13.30
C ILE A 83 -6.87 10.50 -13.21
N GLU A 84 -7.60 10.93 -14.23
CA GLU A 84 -8.19 12.26 -14.29
C GLU A 84 -9.12 12.51 -13.09
N GLU A 85 -9.21 13.75 -12.63
CA GLU A 85 -10.03 14.18 -11.49
C GLU A 85 -9.80 13.34 -10.22
N THR A 86 -8.58 12.83 -10.03
CA THR A 86 -8.19 12.02 -8.87
C THR A 86 -7.06 12.68 -8.10
N THR A 87 -7.28 12.92 -6.81
CA THR A 87 -6.27 13.48 -5.90
C THR A 87 -5.87 12.45 -4.85
N VAL A 88 -4.59 12.13 -4.75
CA VAL A 88 -4.08 11.15 -3.79
C VAL A 88 -3.21 11.83 -2.74
N ILE A 89 -3.68 11.86 -1.50
CA ILE A 89 -2.93 12.40 -0.36
C ILE A 89 -2.30 11.25 0.43
N ALA A 90 -0.97 11.18 0.41
CA ALA A 90 -0.21 10.14 1.08
C ALA A 90 0.06 10.49 2.55
N HIS A 91 -0.29 9.57 3.44
CA HIS A 91 -0.04 9.65 4.88
C HIS A 91 1.08 8.68 5.28
N GLU A 92 2.30 9.21 5.39
CA GLU A 92 3.51 8.45 5.75
C GLU A 92 3.67 8.34 7.27
N ARG A 93 2.65 7.86 7.96
CA ARG A 93 2.67 7.69 9.42
C ARG A 93 2.35 6.25 9.80
N CYS A 94 2.79 5.87 11.00
CA CYS A 94 2.54 4.56 11.54
C CYS A 94 1.03 4.33 11.72
N SER A 95 0.57 3.16 11.32
CA SER A 95 -0.81 2.72 11.53
C SER A 95 -1.08 2.22 12.96
N GLY A 96 -0.04 2.06 13.78
CA GLY A 96 -0.16 1.39 15.07
C GLY A 96 -0.29 -0.13 14.98
N HIS A 97 -0.42 -0.68 13.77
CA HIS A 97 -0.44 -2.12 13.54
C HIS A 97 0.97 -2.62 13.26
N ASP A 98 1.57 -3.30 14.22
CA ASP A 98 2.88 -3.94 14.08
C ASP A 98 2.74 -5.42 14.44
N GLY A 99 2.75 -6.28 13.42
CA GLY A 99 2.50 -7.70 13.59
C GLY A 99 1.21 -7.98 14.36
N THR A 100 1.33 -8.30 15.64
CA THR A 100 0.18 -8.60 16.50
C THR A 100 -0.20 -7.47 17.45
N TYR A 101 0.46 -6.30 17.36
CA TYR A 101 0.34 -5.23 18.35
C TYR A 101 -1.09 -4.69 18.46
N ALA A 102 -1.78 -4.55 17.34
CA ALA A 102 -3.16 -4.08 17.29
C ALA A 102 -4.20 -5.14 17.73
N VAL A 103 -3.84 -6.41 17.75
CA VAL A 103 -4.77 -7.51 18.07
C VAL A 103 -4.60 -8.07 19.48
N LYS A 104 -3.43 -7.89 20.11
CA LYS A 104 -3.20 -8.30 21.49
C LYS A 104 -3.85 -7.33 22.46
N LYS A 105 -4.59 -7.86 23.44
CA LYS A 105 -5.29 -7.07 24.46
C LYS A 105 -4.33 -6.16 25.23
N GLU A 106 -3.16 -6.64 25.59
CA GLU A 106 -2.15 -5.94 26.39
C GLU A 106 -1.52 -4.73 25.66
N THR A 107 -1.54 -4.75 24.33
CA THR A 107 -0.91 -3.71 23.50
C THR A 107 -1.92 -2.84 22.75
N ARG A 108 -3.22 -3.20 22.79
CA ARG A 108 -4.28 -2.51 22.05
C ARG A 108 -4.30 -1.01 22.28
N ASP A 109 -4.27 -0.57 23.54
CA ASP A 109 -4.34 0.86 23.88
C ASP A 109 -3.14 1.64 23.35
N LYS A 110 -1.96 1.02 23.36
CA LYS A 110 -0.74 1.63 22.80
C LYS A 110 -0.84 1.70 21.27
N SER A 111 -1.33 0.66 20.63
CA SER A 111 -1.59 0.61 19.19
C SER A 111 -2.53 1.74 18.76
N VAL A 112 -3.65 1.90 19.45
CA VAL A 112 -4.62 2.99 19.21
C VAL A 112 -3.99 4.37 19.37
N LYS A 113 -3.19 4.59 20.42
CA LYS A 113 -2.48 5.86 20.64
C LYS A 113 -1.53 6.19 19.50
N ILE A 114 -0.81 5.18 18.96
CA ILE A 114 0.12 5.35 17.84
C ILE A 114 -0.65 5.65 16.54
N ALA A 115 -1.81 5.02 16.31
CA ALA A 115 -2.64 5.23 15.13
C ALA A 115 -3.31 6.61 15.08
N ARG A 116 -3.67 7.19 16.22
CA ARG A 116 -4.46 8.45 16.33
C ARG A 116 -4.03 9.58 15.38
N PRO A 117 -2.74 9.90 15.22
CA PRO A 117 -2.34 10.97 14.30
C PRO A 117 -2.67 10.66 12.84
N THR A 118 -2.63 9.39 12.43
CA THR A 118 -3.00 8.94 11.09
C THR A 118 -4.52 9.00 10.91
N VAL A 119 -5.26 8.45 11.87
CA VAL A 119 -6.74 8.47 11.90
C VAL A 119 -7.26 9.90 11.80
N ARG A 120 -6.72 10.84 12.61
CA ARG A 120 -7.11 12.25 12.54
C ARG A 120 -6.93 12.84 11.15
N LYS A 121 -5.77 12.61 10.52
CA LYS A 121 -5.50 13.13 9.17
C LYS A 121 -6.47 12.56 8.12
N VAL A 122 -6.82 11.30 8.25
CA VAL A 122 -7.79 10.66 7.35
C VAL A 122 -9.19 11.24 7.56
N ASN A 123 -9.63 11.40 8.81
CA ASN A 123 -10.92 12.03 9.14
C ASN A 123 -10.99 13.49 8.67
N ASP A 124 -9.92 14.28 8.89
CA ASP A 124 -9.85 15.68 8.44
C ASP A 124 -9.93 15.81 6.91
N GLN A 125 -9.41 14.83 6.18
CA GLN A 125 -9.42 14.80 4.73
C GLN A 125 -10.80 14.49 4.15
N LYS A 126 -11.65 13.74 4.85
CA LYS A 126 -12.97 13.24 4.38
C LYS A 126 -12.87 12.64 2.97
N PRO A 127 -12.12 11.56 2.79
CA PRO A 127 -11.84 11.03 1.46
C PRO A 127 -13.02 10.27 0.91
N ASP A 128 -13.15 10.25 -0.44
CA ASP A 128 -14.07 9.36 -1.15
C ASP A 128 -13.61 7.89 -1.04
N HIS A 129 -12.28 7.69 -0.98
CA HIS A 129 -11.66 6.38 -0.81
C HIS A 129 -10.52 6.41 0.19
N PHE A 130 -10.46 5.39 1.04
CA PHE A 130 -9.31 5.16 1.92
C PHE A 130 -8.59 3.88 1.51
N ILE A 131 -7.27 3.97 1.27
CA ILE A 131 -6.46 2.86 0.79
C ILE A 131 -5.19 2.63 1.60
N SER A 132 -4.75 1.37 1.61
CA SER A 132 -3.42 0.98 2.06
C SER A 132 -2.94 -0.26 1.30
N ASP A 133 -1.64 -0.31 0.96
CA ASP A 133 -1.00 -1.52 0.41
C ASP A 133 -0.87 -2.64 1.44
N CYS A 134 -1.09 -2.35 2.71
CA CYS A 134 -1.17 -3.32 3.79
C CYS A 134 -2.62 -3.42 4.30
N PRO A 135 -3.37 -4.48 3.95
CA PRO A 135 -4.74 -4.64 4.40
C PRO A 135 -4.90 -4.55 5.92
N MET A 136 -3.98 -5.16 6.68
CA MET A 136 -4.04 -5.15 8.15
C MET A 136 -3.88 -3.73 8.72
N ALA A 137 -2.96 -2.94 8.17
CA ALA A 137 -2.75 -1.56 8.59
C ALA A 137 -3.93 -0.66 8.19
N GLY A 138 -4.44 -0.87 6.97
CA GLY A 138 -5.62 -0.16 6.47
C GLY A 138 -6.85 -0.43 7.33
N GLU A 139 -7.19 -1.68 7.56
CA GLU A 139 -8.34 -2.07 8.39
C GLU A 139 -8.23 -1.55 9.83
N HIS A 140 -7.02 -1.57 10.40
CA HIS A 140 -6.85 -1.00 11.75
C HIS A 140 -7.14 0.50 11.81
N ILE A 141 -6.76 1.26 10.80
CA ILE A 141 -7.08 2.70 10.70
C ILE A 141 -8.56 2.91 10.43
N ALA A 142 -9.13 2.19 9.45
CA ALA A 142 -10.54 2.30 9.10
C ALA A 142 -11.45 2.02 10.32
N HIS A 143 -11.12 0.97 11.08
CA HIS A 143 -11.83 0.64 12.32
C HIS A 143 -11.77 1.73 13.41
N LEU A 144 -10.79 2.61 13.37
CA LEU A 144 -10.61 3.71 14.33
C LEU A 144 -11.09 5.06 13.77
N ALA A 145 -11.39 5.15 12.49
CA ALA A 145 -11.90 6.34 11.83
C ALA A 145 -13.43 6.45 11.99
N ASP A 146 -13.95 7.68 11.89
CA ASP A 146 -15.34 7.96 12.23
C ASP A 146 -16.33 7.58 11.11
N GLU A 147 -15.91 7.71 9.83
CA GLU A 147 -16.80 7.59 8.67
C GLU A 147 -16.28 6.60 7.61
N LEU A 148 -15.42 5.65 8.01
CA LEU A 148 -14.86 4.65 7.09
C LEU A 148 -15.38 3.25 7.41
N ASP A 149 -16.02 2.60 6.44
CA ASP A 149 -16.47 1.21 6.59
C ASP A 149 -15.31 0.21 6.53
N SER A 150 -14.36 0.43 5.61
CA SER A 150 -13.22 -0.46 5.40
C SER A 150 -12.10 0.24 4.62
N ALA A 151 -10.91 -0.34 4.63
CA ALA A 151 -9.81 0.06 3.77
C ALA A 151 -9.83 -0.73 2.45
N GLN A 152 -9.64 -0.06 1.34
CA GLN A 152 -9.51 -0.71 0.04
C GLN A 152 -8.04 -0.97 -0.31
N HIS A 153 -7.79 -2.03 -1.06
CA HIS A 153 -6.46 -2.24 -1.63
C HIS A 153 -6.31 -1.38 -2.89
N PRO A 154 -5.16 -0.70 -3.12
CA PRO A 154 -4.97 0.18 -4.27
C PRO A 154 -5.22 -0.47 -5.63
N MET A 155 -4.91 -1.77 -5.78
CA MET A 155 -5.21 -2.54 -7.01
C MET A 155 -6.72 -2.68 -7.25
N THR A 156 -7.53 -2.67 -6.20
CA THR A 156 -9.00 -2.67 -6.33
C THR A 156 -9.49 -1.35 -6.92
N LEU A 157 -8.98 -0.22 -6.46
CA LEU A 157 -9.30 1.09 -7.04
C LEU A 157 -8.82 1.20 -8.49
N LEU A 158 -7.62 0.71 -8.78
CA LEU A 158 -7.12 0.70 -10.16
C LEU A 158 -8.03 -0.13 -11.08
N ARG A 159 -8.56 -1.26 -10.60
CA ARG A 159 -9.55 -2.06 -11.32
C ARG A 159 -10.82 -1.26 -11.61
N VAL A 160 -11.33 -0.53 -10.61
CA VAL A 160 -12.51 0.35 -10.77
C VAL A 160 -12.21 1.43 -11.80
N ALA A 161 -11.08 2.12 -11.70
CA ALA A 161 -10.69 3.16 -12.66
C ALA A 161 -10.66 2.67 -14.12
N TYR A 162 -10.31 1.41 -14.35
CA TYR A 162 -10.40 0.78 -15.68
C TYR A 162 -11.81 0.33 -16.07
N GLY A 163 -12.84 0.52 -15.24
CA GLY A 163 -14.20 0.05 -15.49
C GLY A 163 -14.35 -1.48 -15.47
N LEU A 164 -13.41 -2.20 -14.84
CA LEU A 164 -13.44 -3.65 -14.75
C LEU A 164 -14.31 -4.10 -13.55
N LYS A 165 -15.25 -5.01 -13.80
CA LYS A 165 -16.13 -5.59 -12.77
C LYS A 165 -15.48 -6.73 -11.99
#